data_36f9fed57179408b37a259dbf0d0da37
#
_entry.id   36f9fed57179408b37a259dbf0d0da37
#
_cell.length_a   1.000
_cell.length_b   1.000
_cell.length_c   1.000
_cell.angle_alpha   90.00
_cell.angle_beta   90.00
_cell.angle_gamma   90.00
#
_symmetry.space_group_name_H-M   'P 1'
#
loop_
_entity.id
_entity.type
_entity.pdbx_description
1 polymer ?
#
loop_
_entity_poly.entity_id
_entity_poly.type
_entity_poly.pdbx_seq_one_letter_code
_entity_poly.pdbx_strand_id
1 'polypeptide(L)'
;MSRFDKITNRLNTNSIKWSGDENELPMWVADMDFEAPEEVSNALIERAAHKIYGYCDIPSDWNEAIVNWRLKRYNHKIDKDDLLYCTSVIASISSTVRKITSPGENIVIQTPVYNIFYNCILNNGRNVLESPLVYENGVYSINFKDLEEKLSNKQTSMMILCNPHNPIGRAWSKEELAKIGELCHKYNVVLLADEIHCDLVDPSLVYTPFSSVNEVCKNISITCSSPTKTFNLAGLHTSYIYISNPYLKHKVWRAINTDEVAEANIFAVTGATAAFTYGDAWLDELREYIYQNKLDFINIVEKELPVHIIRSNATYLLWVDCSKICSDTVELVDFIKAETGLRVTAGKVYGECGKTFIRVNIATQNVRVKEGAKRFIEGIKKYMNR
;
A
#
# COMPACT_ATOMS: atom_id res chain seq x y z
N MET A 1 -8.75 26.12 9.33
CA MET A 1 -8.48 24.87 10.05
C MET A 1 -8.92 23.75 9.12
N SER A 2 -8.01 22.83 8.78
CA SER A 2 -8.34 21.70 7.89
C SER A 2 -9.26 20.72 8.61
N ARG A 3 -10.12 19.99 7.88
CA ARG A 3 -10.90 18.87 8.44
C ARG A 3 -10.01 17.81 9.08
N PHE A 4 -8.77 17.67 8.61
CA PHE A 4 -7.77 16.73 9.10
C PHE A 4 -7.06 17.17 10.39
N ASP A 5 -7.30 18.38 10.89
CA ASP A 5 -6.81 18.81 12.21
C ASP A 5 -7.65 18.25 13.36
N LYS A 6 -8.88 17.76 13.07
CA LYS A 6 -9.80 17.21 14.07
C LYS A 6 -9.19 15.94 14.68
N ILE A 7 -9.01 15.93 16.00
CA ILE A 7 -8.56 14.77 16.76
C ILE A 7 -9.77 13.90 17.08
N THR A 8 -9.77 12.68 16.51
CA THR A 8 -10.75 11.66 16.84
C THR A 8 -10.13 10.64 17.79
N ASN A 9 -10.80 10.36 18.91
CA ASN A 9 -10.34 9.35 19.85
C ASN A 9 -10.51 7.96 19.27
N ARG A 10 -9.43 7.18 19.20
CA ARG A 10 -9.40 5.80 18.71
C ARG A 10 -9.06 4.79 19.81
N LEU A 11 -8.85 5.23 21.05
CA LEU A 11 -8.67 4.34 22.19
C LEU A 11 -9.97 3.61 22.48
N ASN A 12 -9.89 2.36 22.87
CA ASN A 12 -11.04 1.50 23.19
C ASN A 12 -12.05 1.30 22.03
N THR A 13 -11.58 1.42 20.78
CA THR A 13 -12.38 1.19 19.57
C THR A 13 -11.97 -0.08 18.80
N ASN A 14 -11.25 -1.00 19.44
CA ASN A 14 -10.65 -2.18 18.82
C ASN A 14 -9.67 -1.85 17.67
N SER A 15 -9.12 -0.64 17.66
CA SER A 15 -8.12 -0.23 16.67
C SER A 15 -6.79 -0.94 16.90
N ILE A 16 -6.29 -1.69 15.92
CA ILE A 16 -4.96 -2.32 15.98
C ILE A 16 -3.86 -1.25 16.18
N LYS A 17 -3.96 -0.12 15.48
CA LYS A 17 -2.98 0.96 15.58
C LYS A 17 -2.91 1.52 17.01
N TRP A 18 -4.05 1.70 17.66
CA TRP A 18 -4.20 2.28 19.00
C TRP A 18 -4.39 1.23 20.10
N SER A 19 -3.85 0.03 19.93
CA SER A 19 -3.93 -1.08 20.89
C SER A 19 -2.88 -1.01 22.00
N GLY A 20 -2.07 0.03 22.06
CA GLY A 20 -1.06 0.26 23.09
C GLY A 20 -1.58 1.05 24.30
N ASP A 21 -0.66 1.44 25.18
CA ASP A 21 -0.95 2.26 26.35
C ASP A 21 -1.38 3.70 25.96
N GLU A 22 -2.11 4.35 26.84
CA GLU A 22 -2.62 5.72 26.58
C GLU A 22 -1.52 6.77 26.31
N ASN A 23 -0.33 6.55 26.83
CA ASN A 23 0.84 7.42 26.62
C ASN A 23 1.61 7.14 25.32
N GLU A 24 1.25 6.06 24.60
CA GLU A 24 1.89 5.73 23.34
C GLU A 24 1.36 6.60 22.19
N LEU A 25 2.26 6.97 21.30
CA LEU A 25 1.92 7.63 20.03
C LEU A 25 2.17 6.65 18.88
N PRO A 26 1.11 6.04 18.30
CA PRO A 26 1.29 5.04 17.27
C PRO A 26 1.47 5.67 15.88
N MET A 27 2.66 5.47 15.30
CA MET A 27 3.02 5.84 13.92
C MET A 27 3.55 4.61 13.14
N TRP A 28 2.95 3.44 13.33
CA TRP A 28 3.45 2.14 12.84
C TRP A 28 2.52 1.44 11.82
N VAL A 29 1.24 1.30 12.10
CA VAL A 29 0.26 0.66 11.19
C VAL A 29 -0.06 1.60 10.03
N ALA A 30 -0.16 1.06 8.82
CA ALA A 30 -0.55 1.78 7.61
C ALA A 30 -2.07 1.97 7.52
N ASP A 31 -2.66 2.67 8.49
CA ASP A 31 -3.99 3.28 8.46
C ASP A 31 -3.90 4.75 8.89
N MET A 32 -4.95 5.52 8.73
CA MET A 32 -4.97 6.95 9.04
C MET A 32 -5.70 7.23 10.35
N ASP A 33 -5.43 8.40 10.94
CA ASP A 33 -6.18 8.93 12.09
C ASP A 33 -7.20 10.00 11.68
N PHE A 34 -7.57 10.03 10.41
CA PHE A 34 -8.57 10.93 9.84
C PHE A 34 -9.91 10.23 9.69
N GLU A 35 -10.98 10.98 9.88
CA GLU A 35 -12.33 10.50 9.57
C GLU A 35 -12.46 10.29 8.05
N ALA A 36 -13.17 9.24 7.64
CA ALA A 36 -13.51 9.01 6.23
C ALA A 36 -14.39 10.15 5.68
N PRO A 37 -14.55 10.28 4.36
CA PRO A 37 -15.50 11.20 3.77
C PRO A 37 -16.89 11.04 4.39
N GLU A 38 -17.57 12.17 4.63
CA GLU A 38 -18.90 12.17 5.28
C GLU A 38 -19.92 11.38 4.46
N GLU A 39 -19.82 11.46 3.15
CA GLU A 39 -20.70 10.74 2.22
C GLU A 39 -20.58 9.22 2.39
N VAL A 40 -19.38 8.70 2.71
CA VAL A 40 -19.18 7.28 3.02
C VAL A 40 -19.92 6.93 4.31
N SER A 41 -19.77 7.73 5.35
CA SER A 41 -20.42 7.49 6.65
C SER A 41 -21.95 7.53 6.52
N ASN A 42 -22.48 8.51 5.78
CA ASN A 42 -23.91 8.66 5.53
C ASN A 42 -24.48 7.47 4.76
N ALA A 43 -23.81 7.01 3.70
CA ALA A 43 -24.22 5.83 2.95
C ALA A 43 -24.25 4.56 3.81
N LEU A 44 -23.27 4.39 4.70
CA LEU A 44 -23.24 3.25 5.63
C LEU A 44 -24.36 3.31 6.67
N ILE A 45 -24.66 4.50 7.21
CA ILE A 45 -25.76 4.72 8.17
C ILE A 45 -27.10 4.42 7.49
N GLU A 46 -27.34 4.94 6.30
CA GLU A 46 -28.54 4.66 5.52
C GLU A 46 -28.71 3.16 5.26
N ARG A 47 -27.62 2.49 4.85
CA ARG A 47 -27.65 1.04 4.62
C ARG A 47 -27.93 0.26 5.90
N ALA A 48 -27.37 0.67 7.02
CA ALA A 48 -27.62 0.06 8.32
C ALA A 48 -29.08 0.26 8.78
N ALA A 49 -29.67 1.43 8.51
CA ALA A 49 -31.05 1.74 8.86
C ALA A 49 -32.08 0.86 8.16
N HIS A 50 -31.73 0.21 7.04
CA HIS A 50 -32.57 -0.76 6.36
C HIS A 50 -32.82 -2.06 7.18
N LYS A 51 -31.91 -2.44 8.08
CA LYS A 51 -32.01 -3.55 9.06
C LYS A 51 -32.14 -4.96 8.48
N ILE A 52 -31.93 -5.16 7.16
CA ILE A 52 -31.88 -6.46 6.52
C ILE A 52 -30.50 -6.65 5.89
N TYR A 53 -29.77 -7.66 6.36
CA TYR A 53 -28.34 -7.90 6.04
C TYR A 53 -28.16 -9.26 5.36
N GLY A 54 -29.01 -9.54 4.34
CA GLY A 54 -28.91 -10.76 3.53
C GLY A 54 -27.75 -10.70 2.53
N TYR A 55 -27.64 -11.74 1.73
CA TYR A 55 -26.69 -11.77 0.61
C TYR A 55 -26.91 -10.59 -0.34
N CYS A 56 -25.84 -10.08 -0.89
CA CYS A 56 -25.91 -8.99 -1.88
C CYS A 56 -25.08 -9.31 -3.12
N ASP A 57 -25.58 -8.84 -4.26
CA ASP A 57 -24.80 -8.80 -5.49
C ASP A 57 -23.86 -7.58 -5.52
N ILE A 58 -22.94 -7.61 -6.48
CA ILE A 58 -22.13 -6.43 -6.81
C ILE A 58 -22.99 -5.51 -7.69
N PRO A 59 -23.41 -4.34 -7.20
CA PRO A 59 -24.27 -3.45 -7.96
C PRO A 59 -23.49 -2.79 -9.11
N SER A 60 -24.20 -2.44 -10.21
CA SER A 60 -23.57 -1.82 -11.38
C SER A 60 -22.91 -0.48 -11.08
N ASP A 61 -23.43 0.28 -10.11
CA ASP A 61 -22.87 1.56 -9.68
C ASP A 61 -21.51 1.40 -9.00
N TRP A 62 -21.22 0.26 -8.36
CA TRP A 62 -19.87 -0.04 -7.85
C TRP A 62 -18.85 -0.13 -8.99
N ASN A 63 -19.17 -0.87 -10.08
CA ASN A 63 -18.30 -0.96 -11.25
C ASN A 63 -18.13 0.42 -11.91
N GLU A 64 -19.23 1.16 -12.09
CA GLU A 64 -19.22 2.48 -12.72
C GLU A 64 -18.40 3.50 -11.91
N ALA A 65 -18.51 3.47 -10.57
CA ALA A 65 -17.72 4.32 -9.69
C ALA A 65 -16.22 4.08 -9.89
N ILE A 66 -15.78 2.81 -9.96
CA ILE A 66 -14.35 2.47 -10.18
C ILE A 66 -13.89 2.89 -11.57
N VAL A 67 -14.69 2.61 -12.62
CA VAL A 67 -14.35 3.00 -14.00
C VAL A 67 -14.18 4.52 -14.11
N ASN A 68 -15.15 5.28 -13.58
CA ASN A 68 -15.13 6.73 -13.58
C ASN A 68 -13.95 7.29 -12.77
N TRP A 69 -13.67 6.70 -11.60
CA TRP A 69 -12.52 7.07 -10.77
C TRP A 69 -11.20 6.89 -11.52
N ARG A 70 -10.97 5.73 -12.13
CA ARG A 70 -9.73 5.47 -12.87
C ARG A 70 -9.59 6.36 -14.09
N LEU A 71 -10.69 6.63 -14.79
CA LEU A 71 -10.69 7.57 -15.92
C LEU A 71 -10.34 8.98 -15.46
N LYS A 72 -11.00 9.46 -14.41
CA LYS A 72 -10.82 10.83 -13.88
C LYS A 72 -9.43 11.07 -13.28
N ARG A 73 -8.95 10.12 -12.44
CA ARG A 73 -7.72 10.30 -11.67
C ARG A 73 -6.44 9.98 -12.46
N TYR A 74 -6.50 9.05 -13.40
CA TYR A 74 -5.32 8.52 -14.09
C TYR A 74 -5.41 8.57 -15.60
N ASN A 75 -6.50 9.10 -16.16
CA ASN A 75 -6.80 8.99 -17.60
C ASN A 75 -6.73 7.53 -18.10
N HIS A 76 -7.12 6.58 -17.26
CA HIS A 76 -7.07 5.15 -17.54
C HIS A 76 -8.47 4.61 -17.81
N LYS A 77 -8.78 4.44 -19.08
CA LYS A 77 -10.05 3.86 -19.51
C LYS A 77 -10.02 2.34 -19.37
N ILE A 78 -10.90 1.79 -18.56
CA ILE A 78 -11.08 0.35 -18.35
C ILE A 78 -12.51 -0.05 -18.66
N ASP A 79 -12.71 -1.35 -18.98
CA ASP A 79 -14.05 -1.92 -19.13
C ASP A 79 -14.56 -2.38 -17.76
N LYS A 80 -15.82 -2.08 -17.46
CA LYS A 80 -16.48 -2.51 -16.22
C LYS A 80 -16.56 -4.04 -16.10
N ASP A 81 -16.68 -4.73 -17.23
CA ASP A 81 -16.75 -6.20 -17.26
C ASP A 81 -15.40 -6.86 -16.93
N ASP A 82 -14.30 -6.11 -16.95
CA ASP A 82 -12.96 -6.57 -16.57
C ASP A 82 -12.66 -6.41 -15.09
N LEU A 83 -13.65 -5.96 -14.28
CA LEU A 83 -13.55 -5.83 -12.85
C LEU A 83 -14.07 -7.08 -12.12
N LEU A 84 -13.35 -7.49 -11.08
CA LEU A 84 -13.77 -8.53 -10.15
C LEU A 84 -13.71 -7.94 -8.72
N TYR A 85 -14.73 -8.25 -7.91
CA TYR A 85 -14.72 -7.93 -6.48
C TYR A 85 -13.90 -8.96 -5.71
N CYS A 86 -13.21 -8.51 -4.65
CA CYS A 86 -12.61 -9.39 -3.65
C CYS A 86 -12.62 -8.71 -2.27
N THR A 87 -12.64 -9.48 -1.22
CA THR A 87 -12.72 -8.97 0.17
C THR A 87 -11.49 -8.16 0.58
N SER A 88 -10.32 -8.40 -0.01
CA SER A 88 -9.11 -7.60 0.24
C SER A 88 -8.05 -7.80 -0.84
N VAL A 89 -7.12 -6.84 -0.96
CA VAL A 89 -5.97 -6.98 -1.86
C VAL A 89 -5.11 -8.19 -1.49
N ILE A 90 -4.93 -8.48 -0.21
CA ILE A 90 -4.13 -9.64 0.23
C ILE A 90 -4.81 -10.96 -0.13
N ALA A 91 -6.14 -11.06 0.01
CA ALA A 91 -6.88 -12.23 -0.47
C ALA A 91 -6.77 -12.38 -1.98
N SER A 92 -6.90 -11.27 -2.73
CA SER A 92 -6.71 -11.24 -4.18
C SER A 92 -5.34 -11.76 -4.60
N ILE A 93 -4.26 -11.28 -3.94
CA ILE A 93 -2.88 -11.73 -4.20
C ILE A 93 -2.73 -13.22 -3.90
N SER A 94 -3.16 -13.67 -2.72
CA SER A 94 -3.01 -15.06 -2.27
C SER A 94 -3.74 -16.04 -3.20
N SER A 95 -5.00 -15.74 -3.55
CA SER A 95 -5.80 -16.55 -4.48
C SER A 95 -5.19 -16.58 -5.89
N THR A 96 -4.70 -15.44 -6.36
CA THR A 96 -4.02 -15.31 -7.67
C THR A 96 -2.73 -16.13 -7.70
N VAL A 97 -1.88 -15.99 -6.69
CA VAL A 97 -0.63 -16.77 -6.54
C VAL A 97 -0.94 -18.26 -6.66
N ARG A 98 -1.92 -18.75 -5.91
CA ARG A 98 -2.28 -20.17 -5.88
C ARG A 98 -2.78 -20.68 -7.22
N LYS A 99 -3.49 -19.85 -7.99
CA LYS A 99 -4.14 -20.25 -9.25
C LYS A 99 -3.28 -20.08 -10.49
N ILE A 100 -2.44 -19.05 -10.51
CA ILE A 100 -1.63 -18.70 -11.69
C ILE A 100 -0.30 -19.46 -11.69
N THR A 101 0.20 -19.81 -10.51
CA THR A 101 1.48 -20.51 -10.34
C THR A 101 1.29 -21.92 -9.79
N SER A 102 2.32 -22.76 -9.87
CA SER A 102 2.37 -24.11 -9.30
C SER A 102 3.22 -24.14 -8.02
N PRO A 103 2.98 -25.09 -7.08
CA PRO A 103 3.85 -25.28 -5.94
C PRO A 103 5.32 -25.48 -6.36
N GLY A 104 6.24 -24.84 -5.64
CA GLY A 104 7.69 -24.88 -5.95
C GLY A 104 8.14 -23.88 -7.00
N GLU A 105 7.25 -23.19 -7.71
CA GLU A 105 7.62 -22.10 -8.62
C GLU A 105 8.08 -20.85 -7.87
N ASN A 106 8.89 -20.04 -8.54
CA ASN A 106 9.41 -18.80 -8.02
C ASN A 106 8.49 -17.61 -8.33
N ILE A 107 8.34 -16.73 -7.36
CA ILE A 107 7.67 -15.44 -7.51
C ILE A 107 8.65 -14.34 -7.17
N VAL A 108 8.86 -13.42 -8.12
CA VAL A 108 9.79 -12.29 -7.95
C VAL A 108 9.11 -11.17 -7.18
N ILE A 109 9.83 -10.62 -6.20
CA ILE A 109 9.50 -9.39 -5.48
C ILE A 109 10.73 -8.48 -5.41
N GLN A 110 10.51 -7.16 -5.39
CA GLN A 110 11.60 -6.16 -5.32
C GLN A 110 11.75 -5.63 -3.89
N THR A 111 12.80 -6.04 -3.19
CA THR A 111 13.01 -5.70 -1.77
C THR A 111 13.83 -4.42 -1.57
N PRO A 112 13.60 -3.64 -0.46
CA PRO A 112 12.65 -3.89 0.62
C PRO A 112 11.21 -3.68 0.13
N VAL A 113 10.28 -4.53 0.58
CA VAL A 113 8.87 -4.48 0.13
C VAL A 113 7.91 -4.91 1.24
N TYR A 114 6.64 -4.67 1.05
CA TYR A 114 5.58 -5.05 1.98
C TYR A 114 5.68 -6.53 2.38
N ASN A 115 5.90 -6.77 3.66
CA ASN A 115 6.24 -8.08 4.21
C ASN A 115 5.17 -9.16 4.00
N ILE A 116 3.90 -8.79 3.82
CA ILE A 116 2.83 -9.76 3.60
C ILE A 116 2.96 -10.45 2.22
N PHE A 117 3.71 -9.89 1.27
CA PHE A 117 4.00 -10.60 0.02
C PHE A 117 4.76 -11.90 0.27
N TYR A 118 5.72 -11.91 1.20
CA TYR A 118 6.39 -13.14 1.62
C TYR A 118 5.38 -14.19 2.10
N ASN A 119 4.43 -13.79 2.96
CA ASN A 119 3.39 -14.69 3.45
C ASN A 119 2.49 -15.20 2.33
N CYS A 120 2.07 -14.34 1.39
CA CYS A 120 1.25 -14.74 0.24
C CYS A 120 1.96 -15.76 -0.65
N ILE A 121 3.29 -15.71 -0.73
CA ILE A 121 4.10 -16.63 -1.53
C ILE A 121 4.35 -17.93 -0.77
N LEU A 122 4.95 -17.82 0.42
CA LEU A 122 5.39 -18.98 1.21
C LEU A 122 4.25 -19.84 1.72
N ASN A 123 3.17 -19.22 2.24
CA ASN A 123 2.00 -19.95 2.75
C ASN A 123 1.25 -20.72 1.64
N ASN A 124 1.48 -20.36 0.39
CA ASN A 124 0.93 -21.06 -0.76
C ASN A 124 1.93 -22.07 -1.37
N GLY A 125 3.07 -22.34 -0.73
CA GLY A 125 4.06 -23.33 -1.19
C GLY A 125 4.86 -22.89 -2.43
N ARG A 126 5.03 -21.58 -2.64
CA ARG A 126 5.89 -21.02 -3.69
C ARG A 126 7.17 -20.48 -3.07
N ASN A 127 8.19 -20.26 -3.90
CA ASN A 127 9.47 -19.72 -3.46
C ASN A 127 9.50 -18.19 -3.70
N VAL A 128 10.02 -17.47 -2.71
CA VAL A 128 10.33 -16.04 -2.87
C VAL A 128 11.64 -15.89 -3.60
N LEU A 129 11.64 -15.13 -4.69
CA LEU A 129 12.85 -14.76 -5.43
C LEU A 129 13.03 -13.23 -5.33
N GLU A 130 13.93 -12.81 -4.45
CA GLU A 130 14.16 -11.38 -4.23
C GLU A 130 15.02 -10.79 -5.36
N SER A 131 14.59 -9.63 -5.87
CA SER A 131 15.38 -8.72 -6.70
C SER A 131 15.56 -7.41 -5.92
N PRO A 132 16.67 -7.26 -5.16
CA PRO A 132 16.88 -6.10 -4.33
C PRO A 132 16.98 -4.81 -5.16
N LEU A 133 16.28 -3.78 -4.70
CA LEU A 133 16.45 -2.43 -5.22
C LEU A 133 17.85 -1.91 -4.86
N VAL A 134 18.40 -1.07 -5.73
CA VAL A 134 19.66 -0.36 -5.47
C VAL A 134 19.37 0.89 -4.66
N TYR A 135 20.05 1.05 -3.52
CA TYR A 135 20.00 2.26 -2.71
C TYR A 135 21.34 2.98 -2.79
N GLU A 136 21.36 4.12 -3.44
CA GLU A 136 22.55 4.95 -3.62
C GLU A 136 22.21 6.43 -3.48
N ASN A 137 23.03 7.16 -2.74
CA ASN A 137 22.88 8.61 -2.56
C ASN A 137 21.48 9.06 -2.09
N GLY A 138 20.83 8.26 -1.24
CA GLY A 138 19.50 8.56 -0.72
C GLY A 138 18.35 8.24 -1.67
N VAL A 139 18.60 7.55 -2.78
CA VAL A 139 17.60 7.25 -3.81
C VAL A 139 17.57 5.73 -4.08
N TYR A 140 16.36 5.21 -4.21
CA TYR A 140 16.14 3.84 -4.66
C TYR A 140 15.94 3.77 -6.17
N SER A 141 16.51 2.75 -6.81
CA SER A 141 16.32 2.45 -8.24
C SER A 141 16.18 0.94 -8.47
N ILE A 142 15.62 0.57 -9.61
CA ILE A 142 15.47 -0.83 -10.00
C ILE A 142 16.79 -1.36 -10.55
N ASN A 143 17.26 -2.49 -10.02
CA ASN A 143 18.37 -3.25 -10.60
C ASN A 143 17.85 -4.08 -11.77
N PHE A 144 17.73 -3.49 -12.94
CA PHE A 144 17.21 -4.18 -14.12
C PHE A 144 18.01 -5.39 -14.56
N LYS A 145 19.32 -5.42 -14.28
CA LYS A 145 20.17 -6.57 -14.60
C LYS A 145 19.82 -7.77 -13.71
N ASP A 146 19.72 -7.54 -12.40
CA ASP A 146 19.31 -8.58 -11.45
C ASP A 146 17.86 -8.99 -11.68
N LEU A 147 16.96 -8.04 -11.94
CA LEU A 147 15.55 -8.33 -12.24
C LEU A 147 15.43 -9.23 -13.48
N GLU A 148 16.15 -8.93 -14.54
CA GLU A 148 16.16 -9.78 -15.75
C GLU A 148 16.69 -11.17 -15.48
N GLU A 149 17.77 -11.31 -14.69
CA GLU A 149 18.31 -12.61 -14.27
C GLU A 149 17.25 -13.43 -13.52
N LYS A 150 16.54 -12.83 -12.56
CA LYS A 150 15.48 -13.50 -11.78
C LYS A 150 14.29 -13.91 -12.65
N LEU A 151 13.86 -13.04 -13.55
CA LEU A 151 12.74 -13.31 -14.47
C LEU A 151 13.12 -14.39 -15.52
N SER A 152 14.39 -14.49 -15.93
CA SER A 152 14.86 -15.50 -16.89
C SER A 152 14.94 -16.91 -16.33
N ASN A 153 14.86 -17.08 -15.01
CA ASN A 153 14.84 -18.40 -14.39
C ASN A 153 13.59 -19.18 -14.83
N LYS A 154 13.77 -20.38 -15.35
CA LYS A 154 12.68 -21.21 -15.91
C LYS A 154 11.59 -21.58 -14.91
N GLN A 155 11.87 -21.51 -13.62
CA GLN A 155 10.88 -21.74 -12.55
C GLN A 155 10.14 -20.47 -12.15
N THR A 156 10.51 -19.30 -12.69
CA THR A 156 9.81 -18.04 -12.39
C THR A 156 8.57 -17.92 -13.25
N SER A 157 7.41 -17.85 -12.62
CA SER A 157 6.10 -17.77 -13.28
C SER A 157 5.34 -16.47 -13.00
N MET A 158 5.70 -15.76 -11.92
CA MET A 158 5.01 -14.52 -11.52
C MET A 158 5.99 -13.51 -10.93
N MET A 159 5.66 -12.23 -11.10
CA MET A 159 6.22 -11.11 -10.36
C MET A 159 5.12 -10.37 -9.62
N ILE A 160 5.33 -10.01 -8.35
CA ILE A 160 4.45 -9.09 -7.61
C ILE A 160 5.14 -7.73 -7.58
N LEU A 161 4.52 -6.75 -8.24
CA LEU A 161 4.97 -5.36 -8.30
C LEU A 161 4.20 -4.53 -7.28
N CYS A 162 4.90 -3.86 -6.37
CA CYS A 162 4.32 -2.85 -5.48
C CYS A 162 4.43 -1.47 -6.15
N ASN A 163 3.31 -0.86 -6.50
CA ASN A 163 3.31 0.46 -7.16
C ASN A 163 2.08 1.29 -6.76
N PRO A 164 2.21 2.36 -5.98
CA PRO A 164 3.45 2.89 -5.34
C PRO A 164 4.09 1.91 -4.34
N HIS A 165 5.40 1.96 -4.25
CA HIS A 165 6.22 0.99 -3.54
C HIS A 165 6.31 1.28 -2.03
N ASN A 166 5.75 0.42 -1.21
CA ASN A 166 5.88 0.44 0.25
C ASN A 166 7.01 -0.53 0.67
N PRO A 167 8.03 -0.12 1.44
CA PRO A 167 8.05 1.04 2.36
C PRO A 167 8.71 2.32 1.82
N ILE A 168 9.35 2.29 0.66
CA ILE A 168 10.20 3.40 0.19
C ILE A 168 9.41 4.64 -0.28
N GLY A 169 8.08 4.50 -0.45
CA GLY A 169 7.20 5.61 -0.86
C GLY A 169 7.44 6.11 -2.29
N ARG A 170 7.76 5.22 -3.23
CA ARG A 170 8.05 5.58 -4.61
C ARG A 170 6.98 5.08 -5.57
N ALA A 171 6.42 5.97 -6.40
CA ALA A 171 5.70 5.61 -7.62
C ALA A 171 6.70 5.49 -8.77
N TRP A 172 6.67 4.35 -9.48
CA TRP A 172 7.58 4.09 -10.60
C TRP A 172 7.18 4.89 -11.83
N SER A 173 8.16 5.32 -12.62
CA SER A 173 7.91 6.06 -13.86
C SER A 173 7.32 5.15 -14.95
N LYS A 174 6.69 5.77 -15.95
CA LYS A 174 6.13 5.05 -17.09
C LYS A 174 7.19 4.22 -17.83
N GLU A 175 8.40 4.75 -17.94
CA GLU A 175 9.55 4.10 -18.58
C GLU A 175 10.05 2.89 -17.79
N GLU A 176 10.13 3.02 -16.45
CA GLU A 176 10.49 1.91 -15.56
C GLU A 176 9.43 0.79 -15.64
N LEU A 177 8.15 1.17 -15.60
CA LEU A 177 7.04 0.22 -15.73
C LEU A 177 7.01 -0.48 -17.09
N ALA A 178 7.27 0.26 -18.19
CA ALA A 178 7.37 -0.31 -19.53
C ALA A 178 8.46 -1.37 -19.61
N LYS A 179 9.64 -1.06 -19.05
CA LYS A 179 10.77 -1.99 -19.04
C LYS A 179 10.51 -3.24 -18.21
N ILE A 180 9.85 -3.10 -17.04
CA ILE A 180 9.39 -4.27 -16.27
C ILE A 180 8.43 -5.11 -17.12
N GLY A 181 7.46 -4.49 -17.78
CA GLY A 181 6.51 -5.17 -18.65
C GLY A 181 7.15 -5.93 -19.81
N GLU A 182 8.13 -5.31 -20.48
CA GLU A 182 8.92 -5.96 -21.55
C GLU A 182 9.66 -7.20 -21.05
N LEU A 183 10.31 -7.10 -19.87
CA LEU A 183 11.03 -8.24 -19.29
C LEU A 183 10.08 -9.37 -18.88
N CYS A 184 8.97 -9.05 -18.21
CA CYS A 184 7.97 -10.05 -17.85
C CYS A 184 7.39 -10.73 -19.09
N HIS A 185 7.08 -9.99 -20.14
CA HIS A 185 6.58 -10.53 -21.39
C HIS A 185 7.62 -11.43 -22.09
N LYS A 186 8.89 -10.98 -22.16
CA LYS A 186 10.01 -11.72 -22.74
C LYS A 186 10.17 -13.12 -22.15
N TYR A 187 9.96 -13.26 -20.84
CA TYR A 187 10.14 -14.49 -20.09
C TYR A 187 8.84 -15.22 -19.74
N ASN A 188 7.68 -14.76 -20.29
CA ASN A 188 6.35 -15.32 -20.02
C ASN A 188 5.96 -15.31 -18.52
N VAL A 189 6.38 -14.30 -17.80
CA VAL A 189 6.04 -14.08 -16.38
C VAL A 189 4.78 -13.24 -16.28
N VAL A 190 3.78 -13.70 -15.52
CA VAL A 190 2.58 -12.93 -15.23
C VAL A 190 2.93 -11.85 -14.19
N LEU A 191 2.48 -10.61 -14.40
CA LEU A 191 2.70 -9.54 -13.44
C LEU A 191 1.42 -9.27 -12.63
N LEU A 192 1.54 -9.36 -11.31
CA LEU A 192 0.52 -8.90 -10.39
C LEU A 192 0.94 -7.53 -9.84
N ALA A 193 0.18 -6.48 -10.16
CA ALA A 193 0.41 -5.12 -9.68
C ALA A 193 -0.46 -4.85 -8.45
N ASP A 194 0.19 -4.66 -7.29
CA ASP A 194 -0.47 -4.11 -6.11
C ASP A 194 -0.45 -2.59 -6.19
N GLU A 195 -1.60 -2.02 -6.54
CA GLU A 195 -1.83 -0.59 -6.71
C GLU A 195 -2.63 0.03 -5.56
N ILE A 196 -2.65 -0.59 -4.37
CA ILE A 196 -3.46 -0.14 -3.23
C ILE A 196 -3.14 1.30 -2.76
N HIS A 197 -1.96 1.81 -3.07
CA HIS A 197 -1.51 3.17 -2.75
C HIS A 197 -1.61 4.16 -3.93
N CYS A 198 -2.22 3.77 -5.05
CA CYS A 198 -2.21 4.55 -6.31
C CYS A 198 -2.72 6.00 -6.17
N ASP A 199 -3.70 6.23 -5.31
CA ASP A 199 -4.28 7.56 -5.06
C ASP A 199 -3.38 8.46 -4.18
N LEU A 200 -2.42 7.87 -3.47
CA LEU A 200 -1.63 8.52 -2.43
C LEU A 200 -0.26 8.96 -2.96
N VAL A 201 -0.24 9.55 -4.15
CA VAL A 201 0.94 10.22 -4.71
C VAL A 201 0.98 11.69 -4.31
N ASP A 202 2.15 12.32 -4.32
CA ASP A 202 2.30 13.74 -3.97
C ASP A 202 1.43 14.62 -4.89
N PRO A 203 0.93 15.79 -4.43
CA PRO A 203 -0.08 16.59 -5.15
C PRO A 203 0.28 16.94 -6.58
N SER A 204 1.57 17.17 -6.87
CA SER A 204 2.08 17.50 -8.21
C SER A 204 2.18 16.31 -9.16
N LEU A 205 1.96 15.08 -8.67
CA LEU A 205 2.16 13.85 -9.43
C LEU A 205 0.83 13.24 -9.89
N VAL A 206 0.82 12.75 -11.12
CA VAL A 206 -0.24 11.87 -11.62
C VAL A 206 0.29 10.44 -11.64
N TYR A 207 -0.42 9.54 -10.97
CA TYR A 207 -0.05 8.13 -10.93
C TYR A 207 -0.22 7.47 -12.30
N THR A 208 0.70 6.58 -12.65
CA THR A 208 0.62 5.76 -13.86
C THR A 208 0.25 4.32 -13.49
N PRO A 209 -0.99 3.85 -13.76
CA PRO A 209 -1.36 2.44 -13.61
C PRO A 209 -0.51 1.54 -14.53
N PHE A 210 -0.05 0.40 -14.02
CA PHE A 210 0.80 -0.50 -14.80
C PHE A 210 0.13 -0.94 -16.12
N SER A 211 -1.14 -1.30 -16.05
CA SER A 211 -1.93 -1.74 -17.23
C SER A 211 -2.21 -0.62 -18.25
N SER A 212 -1.97 0.65 -17.91
CA SER A 212 -2.13 1.79 -18.83
C SER A 212 -0.89 2.14 -19.64
N VAL A 213 0.24 1.53 -19.32
CA VAL A 213 1.55 1.88 -19.90
C VAL A 213 1.59 1.57 -21.40
N ASN A 214 1.23 0.36 -21.79
CA ASN A 214 1.11 -0.11 -23.18
C ASN A 214 0.31 -1.42 -23.24
N GLU A 215 0.05 -1.94 -24.45
CA GLU A 215 -0.74 -3.16 -24.65
C GLU A 215 -0.06 -4.42 -24.08
N VAL A 216 1.27 -4.48 -24.05
CA VAL A 216 1.99 -5.60 -23.41
C VAL A 216 1.70 -5.61 -21.91
N CYS A 217 1.90 -4.49 -21.23
CA CYS A 217 1.64 -4.36 -19.79
C CYS A 217 0.18 -4.68 -19.47
N LYS A 218 -0.76 -4.22 -20.30
CA LYS A 218 -2.19 -4.49 -20.15
C LYS A 218 -2.50 -5.99 -20.23
N ASN A 219 -1.90 -6.69 -21.19
CA ASN A 219 -2.23 -8.09 -21.47
C ASN A 219 -1.63 -9.08 -20.46
N ILE A 220 -0.47 -8.76 -19.85
CA ILE A 220 0.22 -9.64 -18.90
C ILE A 220 -0.14 -9.39 -17.44
N SER A 221 -0.92 -8.35 -17.13
CA SER A 221 -1.11 -7.89 -15.76
C SER A 221 -2.44 -8.27 -15.14
N ILE A 222 -2.37 -8.45 -13.83
CA ILE A 222 -3.47 -8.55 -12.89
C ILE A 222 -3.28 -7.39 -11.90
N THR A 223 -4.18 -6.39 -11.94
CA THR A 223 -4.09 -5.23 -11.06
C THR A 223 -5.00 -5.41 -9.85
N CYS A 224 -4.45 -5.33 -8.64
CA CYS A 224 -5.20 -5.35 -7.39
C CYS A 224 -5.18 -3.94 -6.78
N SER A 225 -6.34 -3.40 -6.41
CA SER A 225 -6.45 -2.11 -5.74
C SER A 225 -7.67 -2.03 -4.82
N SER A 226 -7.76 -0.96 -4.03
CA SER A 226 -8.82 -0.83 -3.03
C SER A 226 -8.96 0.63 -2.57
N PRO A 227 -10.18 1.08 -2.20
CA PRO A 227 -10.39 2.39 -1.57
C PRO A 227 -9.88 2.44 -0.11
N THR A 228 -9.47 1.30 0.45
CA THR A 228 -9.20 1.15 1.89
C THR A 228 -8.02 1.97 2.38
N LYS A 229 -6.97 2.16 1.57
CA LYS A 229 -5.84 3.02 1.92
C LYS A 229 -6.10 4.48 1.58
N THR A 230 -6.80 4.74 0.50
CA THR A 230 -7.16 6.08 0.03
C THR A 230 -8.09 6.80 1.01
N PHE A 231 -9.14 6.11 1.50
CA PHE A 231 -10.22 6.71 2.30
C PHE A 231 -10.29 6.18 3.74
N ASN A 232 -9.25 5.49 4.21
CA ASN A 232 -9.20 4.93 5.58
C ASN A 232 -10.31 3.92 5.89
N LEU A 233 -10.62 3.02 4.95
CA LEU A 233 -11.72 2.07 5.02
C LEU A 233 -11.26 0.61 5.23
N ALA A 234 -10.08 0.37 5.80
CA ALA A 234 -9.50 -0.97 5.91
C ALA A 234 -10.42 -1.97 6.63
N GLY A 235 -11.19 -1.52 7.62
CA GLY A 235 -12.13 -2.33 8.37
C GLY A 235 -13.35 -2.82 7.56
N LEU A 236 -13.64 -2.24 6.39
CA LEU A 236 -14.75 -2.67 5.53
C LEU A 236 -14.43 -3.92 4.70
N HIS A 237 -13.16 -4.28 4.53
CA HIS A 237 -12.73 -5.46 3.75
C HIS A 237 -13.29 -5.46 2.32
N THR A 238 -12.77 -4.58 1.47
CA THR A 238 -13.14 -4.47 0.06
C THR A 238 -11.94 -4.22 -0.83
N SER A 239 -11.93 -4.79 -2.02
CA SER A 239 -10.94 -4.53 -3.07
C SER A 239 -11.55 -4.83 -4.44
N TYR A 240 -10.90 -4.38 -5.49
CA TYR A 240 -11.20 -4.79 -6.84
C TYR A 240 -9.95 -5.32 -7.54
N ILE A 241 -10.17 -6.21 -8.50
CA ILE A 241 -9.14 -6.74 -9.39
C ILE A 241 -9.52 -6.33 -10.80
N TYR A 242 -8.60 -5.70 -11.54
CA TYR A 242 -8.76 -5.36 -12.96
C TYR A 242 -7.88 -6.26 -13.80
N ILE A 243 -8.48 -6.93 -14.80
CA ILE A 243 -7.79 -7.86 -15.70
C ILE A 243 -8.42 -7.79 -17.08
N SER A 244 -7.72 -7.24 -18.07
CA SER A 244 -8.23 -7.16 -19.45
C SER A 244 -8.02 -8.46 -20.24
N ASN A 245 -7.04 -9.28 -19.87
CA ASN A 245 -6.80 -10.58 -20.52
C ASN A 245 -7.88 -11.59 -20.10
N PRO A 246 -8.75 -12.09 -21.00
CA PRO A 246 -9.88 -12.94 -20.62
C PRO A 246 -9.45 -14.29 -20.04
N TYR A 247 -8.30 -14.82 -20.46
CA TYR A 247 -7.77 -16.07 -19.91
C TYR A 247 -7.30 -15.90 -18.45
N LEU A 248 -6.55 -14.85 -18.16
CA LEU A 248 -6.14 -14.54 -16.79
C LEU A 248 -7.35 -14.19 -15.92
N LYS A 249 -8.31 -13.41 -16.46
CA LYS A 249 -9.54 -13.05 -15.75
C LYS A 249 -10.33 -14.29 -15.34
N HIS A 250 -10.54 -15.23 -16.27
CA HIS A 250 -11.25 -16.47 -15.96
C HIS A 250 -10.55 -17.27 -14.85
N LYS A 251 -9.21 -17.40 -14.92
CA LYS A 251 -8.44 -18.09 -13.87
C LYS A 251 -8.59 -17.43 -12.50
N VAL A 252 -8.43 -16.10 -12.44
CA VAL A 252 -8.53 -15.36 -11.17
C VAL A 252 -9.96 -15.40 -10.63
N TRP A 253 -10.96 -15.24 -11.49
CA TRP A 253 -12.36 -15.39 -11.10
C TRP A 253 -12.63 -16.77 -10.45
N ARG A 254 -12.13 -17.85 -11.06
CA ARG A 254 -12.21 -19.20 -10.47
C ARG A 254 -11.49 -19.30 -9.14
N ALA A 255 -10.34 -18.64 -8.98
CA ALA A 255 -9.56 -18.66 -7.75
C ALA A 255 -10.34 -18.04 -6.58
N ILE A 256 -10.78 -16.79 -6.73
CA ILE A 256 -11.46 -16.04 -5.67
C ILE A 256 -12.81 -16.66 -5.28
N ASN A 257 -13.51 -17.30 -6.24
CA ASN A 257 -14.74 -18.07 -5.94
C ASN A 257 -14.43 -19.38 -5.21
N THR A 258 -13.34 -20.08 -5.57
CA THR A 258 -12.92 -21.31 -4.86
C THR A 258 -12.53 -21.02 -3.41
N ASP A 259 -11.96 -19.84 -3.17
CA ASP A 259 -11.51 -19.41 -1.84
C ASP A 259 -12.59 -18.69 -1.03
N GLU A 260 -13.82 -18.57 -1.57
CA GLU A 260 -14.96 -17.89 -0.94
C GLU A 260 -14.67 -16.44 -0.54
N VAL A 261 -13.86 -15.74 -1.34
CA VAL A 261 -13.48 -14.32 -1.11
C VAL A 261 -14.06 -13.35 -2.14
N ALA A 262 -14.91 -13.87 -3.03
CA ALA A 262 -15.59 -13.09 -4.07
C ALA A 262 -16.98 -12.60 -3.64
N GLU A 263 -17.51 -13.10 -2.53
CA GLU A 263 -18.82 -12.67 -2.05
C GLU A 263 -18.76 -11.29 -1.41
N ALA A 264 -19.66 -10.42 -1.83
CA ALA A 264 -19.67 -9.04 -1.39
C ALA A 264 -20.24 -8.90 0.03
N ASN A 265 -19.52 -8.13 0.85
CA ASN A 265 -20.08 -7.56 2.07
C ASN A 265 -20.88 -6.30 1.70
N ILE A 266 -22.13 -6.22 2.10
CA ILE A 266 -23.04 -5.13 1.73
C ILE A 266 -22.56 -3.75 2.16
N PHE A 267 -21.93 -3.62 3.34
CA PHE A 267 -21.34 -2.38 3.80
C PHE A 267 -20.06 -2.04 3.03
N ALA A 268 -19.32 -3.06 2.61
CA ALA A 268 -18.09 -2.89 1.84
C ALA A 268 -18.36 -2.29 0.46
N VAL A 269 -19.33 -2.84 -0.29
CA VAL A 269 -19.69 -2.28 -1.62
C VAL A 269 -20.34 -0.91 -1.49
N THR A 270 -21.23 -0.71 -0.51
CA THR A 270 -21.85 0.60 -0.25
C THR A 270 -20.81 1.68 0.05
N GLY A 271 -19.89 1.39 0.99
CA GLY A 271 -18.83 2.34 1.36
C GLY A 271 -17.84 2.61 0.24
N ALA A 272 -17.46 1.57 -0.53
CA ALA A 272 -16.55 1.71 -1.66
C ALA A 272 -17.17 2.55 -2.80
N THR A 273 -18.44 2.30 -3.13
CA THR A 273 -19.18 3.07 -4.16
C THR A 273 -19.25 4.54 -3.77
N ALA A 274 -19.65 4.85 -2.52
CA ALA A 274 -19.71 6.22 -2.04
C ALA A 274 -18.33 6.90 -2.06
N ALA A 275 -17.27 6.19 -1.65
CA ALA A 275 -15.91 6.71 -1.62
C ALA A 275 -15.42 7.10 -3.02
N PHE A 276 -15.55 6.22 -4.02
CA PHE A 276 -15.14 6.51 -5.39
C PHE A 276 -16.05 7.52 -6.10
N THR A 277 -17.33 7.62 -5.72
CA THR A 277 -18.25 8.57 -6.32
C THR A 277 -18.05 10.00 -5.81
N TYR A 278 -17.81 10.16 -4.51
CA TYR A 278 -17.86 11.48 -3.86
C TYR A 278 -16.52 11.90 -3.21
N GLY A 279 -15.52 11.02 -3.14
CA GLY A 279 -14.29 11.23 -2.36
C GLY A 279 -13.23 12.14 -2.99
N ASP A 280 -13.43 12.67 -4.20
CA ASP A 280 -12.40 13.43 -4.94
C ASP A 280 -11.83 14.61 -4.16
N ALA A 281 -12.69 15.55 -3.73
CA ALA A 281 -12.28 16.76 -3.03
C ALA A 281 -11.63 16.43 -1.67
N TRP A 282 -12.16 15.41 -0.98
CA TRP A 282 -11.58 14.91 0.26
C TRP A 282 -10.15 14.36 0.05
N LEU A 283 -9.94 13.60 -1.03
CA LEU A 283 -8.63 13.04 -1.36
C LEU A 283 -7.63 14.13 -1.72
N ASP A 284 -8.04 15.14 -2.52
CA ASP A 284 -7.14 16.21 -2.90
C ASP A 284 -6.67 17.01 -1.69
N GLU A 285 -7.59 17.35 -0.76
CA GLU A 285 -7.23 17.99 0.53
C GLU A 285 -6.31 17.07 1.37
N LEU A 286 -6.58 15.74 1.40
CA LEU A 286 -5.75 14.77 2.12
C LEU A 286 -4.32 14.74 1.60
N ARG A 287 -4.15 14.70 0.26
CA ARG A 287 -2.82 14.66 -0.37
C ARG A 287 -1.99 15.87 0.01
N GLU A 288 -2.58 17.08 -0.03
CA GLU A 288 -1.91 18.32 0.42
C GLU A 288 -1.54 18.25 1.91
N TYR A 289 -2.45 17.78 2.75
CA TYR A 289 -2.22 17.67 4.18
C TYR A 289 -1.10 16.67 4.52
N ILE A 290 -1.10 15.49 3.88
CA ILE A 290 -0.05 14.48 4.04
C ILE A 290 1.28 15.02 3.52
N TYR A 291 1.29 15.73 2.39
CA TYR A 291 2.50 16.32 1.83
C TYR A 291 3.11 17.34 2.80
N GLN A 292 2.30 18.18 3.42
CA GLN A 292 2.77 19.12 4.46
C GLN A 292 3.31 18.37 5.70
N ASN A 293 2.62 17.33 6.16
CA ASN A 293 3.10 16.47 7.25
C ASN A 293 4.47 15.84 6.94
N LYS A 294 4.66 15.41 5.69
CA LYS A 294 5.94 14.88 5.20
C LYS A 294 7.06 15.91 5.34
N LEU A 295 6.83 17.12 4.82
CA LEU A 295 7.81 18.19 4.88
C LEU A 295 8.15 18.58 6.33
N ASP A 296 7.15 18.70 7.19
CA ASP A 296 7.33 19.06 8.59
C ASP A 296 8.17 18.02 9.33
N PHE A 297 7.85 16.71 9.18
CA PHE A 297 8.60 15.64 9.82
C PHE A 297 10.06 15.61 9.35
N ILE A 298 10.29 15.69 8.03
CA ILE A 298 11.64 15.70 7.44
C ILE A 298 12.44 16.87 7.98
N ASN A 299 11.91 18.09 7.91
CA ASN A 299 12.63 19.30 8.33
C ASN A 299 12.97 19.30 9.82
N ILE A 300 12.09 18.78 10.67
CA ILE A 300 12.31 18.70 12.12
C ILE A 300 13.39 17.65 12.44
N VAL A 301 13.30 16.45 11.83
CA VAL A 301 14.14 15.32 12.20
C VAL A 301 15.55 15.44 11.63
N GLU A 302 15.70 15.77 10.34
CA GLU A 302 17.03 15.85 9.69
C GLU A 302 17.87 17.04 10.20
N LYS A 303 17.24 18.06 10.78
CA LYS A 303 17.95 19.16 11.43
C LYS A 303 18.69 18.73 12.71
N GLU A 304 18.16 17.74 13.41
CA GLU A 304 18.57 17.36 14.77
C GLU A 304 19.35 16.04 14.82
N LEU A 305 19.21 15.19 13.79
CA LEU A 305 19.76 13.84 13.75
C LEU A 305 20.57 13.55 12.49
N PRO A 306 21.59 12.70 12.57
CA PRO A 306 22.39 12.27 11.40
C PRO A 306 21.70 11.15 10.62
N VAL A 307 20.39 11.28 10.36
CA VAL A 307 19.60 10.35 9.57
C VAL A 307 19.29 10.95 8.19
N HIS A 308 18.91 10.10 7.25
CA HIS A 308 18.37 10.55 5.96
C HIS A 308 16.97 9.98 5.74
N ILE A 309 16.00 10.85 5.45
CA ILE A 309 14.63 10.43 5.16
C ILE A 309 14.45 10.41 3.64
N ILE A 310 14.09 9.24 3.11
CA ILE A 310 13.92 9.07 1.66
C ILE A 310 12.91 10.08 1.12
N ARG A 311 13.29 10.81 0.05
CA ARG A 311 12.41 11.78 -0.61
C ARG A 311 11.37 11.03 -1.44
N SER A 312 10.38 10.50 -0.71
CA SER A 312 9.27 9.75 -1.32
C SER A 312 8.35 10.68 -2.12
N ASN A 313 7.76 10.17 -3.20
CA ASN A 313 6.77 10.87 -4.01
C ASN A 313 5.36 10.25 -3.91
N ALA A 314 5.21 9.27 -3.02
CA ALA A 314 3.94 8.59 -2.77
C ALA A 314 3.86 8.06 -1.34
N THR A 315 2.66 7.65 -0.96
CA THR A 315 2.26 7.11 0.34
C THR A 315 2.36 8.12 1.50
N TYR A 316 1.82 7.73 2.64
CA TYR A 316 1.97 8.45 3.91
C TYR A 316 2.97 7.75 4.85
N LEU A 317 3.86 6.95 4.26
CA LEU A 317 4.86 6.15 4.99
C LEU A 317 6.24 6.72 4.68
N LEU A 318 6.92 7.23 5.69
CA LEU A 318 8.30 7.69 5.57
C LEU A 318 9.26 6.54 5.83
N TRP A 319 10.35 6.50 5.07
CA TRP A 319 11.42 5.53 5.19
C TRP A 319 12.70 6.23 5.59
N VAL A 320 13.14 5.97 6.83
CA VAL A 320 14.23 6.71 7.50
C VAL A 320 15.47 5.85 7.56
N ASP A 321 16.54 6.26 6.89
CA ASP A 321 17.85 5.63 6.95
C ASP A 321 18.57 6.00 8.25
N CYS A 322 18.76 5.01 9.13
CA CYS A 322 19.45 5.10 10.41
C CYS A 322 20.83 4.43 10.38
N SER A 323 21.40 4.15 9.19
CA SER A 323 22.69 3.43 9.04
C SER A 323 23.87 4.10 9.73
N LYS A 324 23.81 5.41 9.97
CA LYS A 324 24.81 6.16 10.74
C LYS A 324 24.65 6.02 12.27
N ILE A 325 23.56 5.38 12.73
CA ILE A 325 23.23 5.22 14.16
C ILE A 325 23.43 3.77 14.59
N CYS A 326 22.91 2.81 13.81
CA CYS A 326 22.98 1.38 14.12
C CYS A 326 22.99 0.52 12.86
N SER A 327 23.44 -0.71 13.00
CA SER A 327 23.46 -1.72 11.92
C SER A 327 22.16 -2.53 11.79
N ASP A 328 21.30 -2.50 12.83
CA ASP A 328 19.96 -3.12 12.85
C ASP A 328 19.04 -2.25 13.74
N THR A 329 17.88 -1.88 13.20
CA THR A 329 16.96 -0.95 13.87
C THR A 329 15.97 -1.62 14.82
N VAL A 330 15.99 -2.95 14.98
CA VAL A 330 15.04 -3.67 15.85
C VAL A 330 15.19 -3.19 17.30
N GLU A 331 16.41 -3.23 17.86
CA GLU A 331 16.68 -2.74 19.22
C GLU A 331 16.38 -1.23 19.35
N LEU A 332 16.75 -0.45 18.34
CA LEU A 332 16.51 1.00 18.34
C LEU A 332 15.02 1.34 18.43
N VAL A 333 14.17 0.64 17.68
CA VAL A 333 12.71 0.86 17.69
C VAL A 333 12.11 0.50 19.05
N ASP A 334 12.53 -0.63 19.65
CA ASP A 334 12.07 -1.04 20.97
C ASP A 334 12.50 -0.03 22.03
N PHE A 335 13.73 0.48 21.93
CA PHE A 335 14.24 1.51 22.82
C PHE A 335 13.48 2.84 22.69
N ILE A 336 13.24 3.33 21.47
CA ILE A 336 12.45 4.54 21.23
C ILE A 336 11.07 4.40 21.86
N LYS A 337 10.42 3.24 21.69
CA LYS A 337 9.12 2.96 22.30
C LYS A 337 9.20 3.02 23.83
N ALA A 338 10.17 2.36 24.42
CA ALA A 338 10.31 2.30 25.90
C ALA A 338 10.57 3.70 26.51
N GLU A 339 11.42 4.50 25.87
CA GLU A 339 11.83 5.82 26.40
C GLU A 339 10.84 6.96 26.13
N THR A 340 10.09 6.88 25.02
CA THR A 340 9.27 8.01 24.56
C THR A 340 7.82 7.67 24.28
N GLY A 341 7.47 6.38 24.30
CA GLY A 341 6.13 5.90 23.90
C GLY A 341 5.85 6.00 22.40
N LEU A 342 6.82 6.37 21.56
CA LEU A 342 6.62 6.40 20.11
C LEU A 342 6.72 5.00 19.50
N ARG A 343 5.66 4.56 18.83
CA ARG A 343 5.63 3.28 18.11
C ARG A 343 5.86 3.49 16.62
N VAL A 344 6.97 2.98 16.09
CA VAL A 344 7.32 2.95 14.66
C VAL A 344 7.66 1.51 14.26
N THR A 345 8.02 1.25 13.01
CA THR A 345 8.31 -0.10 12.53
C THR A 345 9.77 -0.23 12.12
N ALA A 346 10.48 -1.22 12.68
CA ALA A 346 11.82 -1.58 12.23
C ALA A 346 11.81 -2.07 10.77
N GLY A 347 12.78 -1.63 9.99
CA GLY A 347 12.79 -1.89 8.55
C GLY A 347 13.10 -3.32 8.16
N LYS A 348 13.70 -4.10 9.02
CA LYS A 348 14.02 -5.53 8.79
C LYS A 348 12.82 -6.38 8.38
N VAL A 349 11.60 -6.03 8.83
CA VAL A 349 10.37 -6.76 8.46
C VAL A 349 10.05 -6.67 6.96
N TYR A 350 10.63 -5.71 6.23
CA TYR A 350 10.44 -5.51 4.79
C TYR A 350 11.50 -6.19 3.92
N GLY A 351 12.40 -6.96 4.53
CA GLY A 351 13.54 -7.64 3.92
C GLY A 351 14.86 -7.27 4.62
N GLU A 352 15.87 -8.12 4.53
CA GLU A 352 17.16 -7.91 5.20
C GLU A 352 17.84 -6.60 4.77
N CYS A 353 17.66 -6.19 3.51
CA CYS A 353 18.18 -4.90 3.01
C CYS A 353 17.53 -3.67 3.67
N GLY A 354 16.42 -3.84 4.38
CA GLY A 354 15.76 -2.78 5.15
C GLY A 354 16.24 -2.64 6.60
N LYS A 355 17.14 -3.47 7.10
CA LYS A 355 17.48 -3.59 8.53
C LYS A 355 17.98 -2.30 9.19
N THR A 356 18.60 -1.40 8.43
CA THR A 356 19.08 -0.10 8.94
C THR A 356 18.04 1.02 8.87
N PHE A 357 16.83 0.71 8.44
CA PHE A 357 15.78 1.69 8.23
C PHE A 357 14.66 1.59 9.28
N ILE A 358 13.93 2.68 9.44
CA ILE A 358 12.69 2.75 10.23
C ILE A 358 11.57 3.27 9.33
N ARG A 359 10.39 2.62 9.38
CA ARG A 359 9.19 3.13 8.71
C ARG A 359 8.32 3.91 9.70
N VAL A 360 7.92 5.13 9.32
CA VAL A 360 7.07 6.02 10.11
C VAL A 360 5.80 6.36 9.33
N ASN A 361 4.63 6.18 9.92
CA ASN A 361 3.34 6.60 9.35
C ASN A 361 3.01 8.03 9.78
N ILE A 362 2.84 8.94 8.82
CA ILE A 362 2.51 10.35 9.05
C ILE A 362 1.05 10.72 8.74
N ALA A 363 0.17 9.72 8.47
CA ALA A 363 -1.25 9.96 8.25
C ALA A 363 -2.00 10.14 9.58
N THR A 364 -1.65 11.21 10.27
CA THR A 364 -2.26 11.67 11.52
C THR A 364 -2.25 13.19 11.56
N GLN A 365 -2.90 13.79 12.56
CA GLN A 365 -2.96 15.24 12.71
C GLN A 365 -1.55 15.85 12.78
N ASN A 366 -1.36 17.02 12.18
CA ASN A 366 -0.05 17.69 12.11
C ASN A 366 0.58 17.90 13.50
N VAL A 367 -0.22 18.19 14.51
CA VAL A 367 0.26 18.30 15.90
C VAL A 367 0.86 16.97 16.40
N ARG A 368 0.28 15.83 16.04
CA ARG A 368 0.79 14.50 16.38
C ARG A 368 2.06 14.16 15.56
N VAL A 369 2.14 14.60 14.32
CA VAL A 369 3.35 14.44 13.49
C VAL A 369 4.52 15.18 14.14
N LYS A 370 4.32 16.42 14.56
CA LYS A 370 5.34 17.22 15.26
C LYS A 370 5.74 16.62 16.60
N GLU A 371 4.77 16.12 17.36
CA GLU A 371 5.06 15.40 18.60
C GLU A 371 5.82 14.09 18.33
N GLY A 372 5.43 13.32 17.31
CA GLY A 372 6.15 12.13 16.89
C GLY A 372 7.59 12.40 16.49
N ALA A 373 7.83 13.49 15.74
CA ALA A 373 9.18 13.92 15.39
C ALA A 373 10.03 14.25 16.63
N LYS A 374 9.47 14.94 17.64
CA LYS A 374 10.16 15.23 18.91
C LYS A 374 10.52 13.96 19.65
N ARG A 375 9.56 13.03 19.84
CA ARG A 375 9.78 11.75 20.51
C ARG A 375 10.81 10.89 19.76
N PHE A 376 10.79 10.91 18.44
CA PHE A 376 11.78 10.22 17.59
C PHE A 376 13.19 10.76 17.83
N ILE A 377 13.34 12.09 17.84
CA ILE A 377 14.62 12.77 18.12
C ILE A 377 15.11 12.45 19.54
N GLU A 378 14.25 12.57 20.54
CA GLU A 378 14.60 12.28 21.93
C GLU A 378 15.07 10.84 22.10
N GLY A 379 14.32 9.87 21.56
CA GLY A 379 14.65 8.45 21.65
C GLY A 379 15.99 8.13 21.00
N ILE A 380 16.26 8.67 19.80
CA ILE A 380 17.52 8.44 19.09
C ILE A 380 18.70 9.12 19.84
N LYS A 381 18.55 10.36 20.32
CA LYS A 381 19.61 11.03 21.09
C LYS A 381 19.95 10.26 22.37
N LYS A 382 18.97 9.76 23.10
CA LYS A 382 19.19 8.91 24.27
C LYS A 382 19.91 7.62 23.91
N TYR A 383 19.54 6.98 22.79
CA TYR A 383 20.18 5.76 22.30
C TYR A 383 21.66 5.98 21.95
N MET A 384 21.98 7.09 21.27
CA MET A 384 23.35 7.43 20.89
C MET A 384 24.25 7.79 22.08
N ASN A 385 23.70 8.14 23.24
CA ASN A 385 24.43 8.54 24.46
C ASN A 385 24.56 7.37 25.44
N ARG A 386 24.19 6.16 25.09
CA ARG A 386 24.44 4.94 25.86
C ARG A 386 25.89 4.51 25.79
#